data_8c50949f4667e61138ad8ae8be943da0
#
_entry.id   8c50949f4667e61138ad8ae8be943da0
#
_cell.length_a   1.000
_cell.length_b   1.000
_cell.length_c   1.000
_cell.angle_alpha   90.00
_cell.angle_beta   90.00
_cell.angle_gamma   90.00
#
_symmetry.space_group_name_H-M   'P 1'
#
loop_
_entity.id
_entity.type
_entity.pdbx_description
1 polymer ?
#
loop_
_entity_poly.entity_id
_entity_poly.type
_entity_poly.pdbx_seq_one_letter_code
_entity_poly.pdbx_strand_id
1 'polypeptide(L)'
;WTLRTALTEGLKLLHPYMPFITEEIYCTLLPEEESIMISEWPVYREERNFPDAEKAIEGFKEVVRGIRNTRTEMNVPNNRKTSLHIVAKDAETAAMYENSKKSFVNLAFAKEILVQTDKEGISEDAVSVVVSNAVVYMPLEDLIDKEKEIERLTKETERLTKEIREFWPEFEGFI
;
A
#
# COMPACT_ATOMS: atom_id res chain seq x y z
N TRP A 1 22.08 4.66 -11.41
CA TRP A 1 21.91 5.60 -12.52
C TRP A 1 20.48 6.16 -12.55
N THR A 2 19.45 5.33 -12.66
CA THR A 2 18.04 5.76 -12.81
C THR A 2 17.57 6.71 -11.72
N LEU A 3 17.81 6.37 -10.44
CA LEU A 3 17.39 7.22 -9.31
C LEU A 3 18.10 8.58 -9.34
N ARG A 4 19.42 8.60 -9.61
CA ARG A 4 20.20 9.84 -9.74
C ARG A 4 19.63 10.71 -10.86
N THR A 5 19.41 10.15 -12.05
CA THR A 5 18.87 10.86 -13.20
C THR A 5 17.49 11.45 -12.91
N ALA A 6 16.56 10.63 -12.40
CA ALA A 6 15.22 11.09 -12.07
C ALA A 6 15.23 12.23 -11.02
N LEU A 7 16.10 12.11 -10.01
CA LEU A 7 16.22 13.14 -8.98
C LEU A 7 16.80 14.44 -9.54
N THR A 8 17.90 14.37 -10.32
CA THR A 8 18.53 15.56 -10.89
C THR A 8 17.64 16.30 -11.88
N GLU A 9 16.93 15.58 -12.75
CA GLU A 9 15.94 16.18 -13.67
C GLU A 9 14.77 16.80 -12.88
N GLY A 10 14.30 16.12 -11.83
CA GLY A 10 13.27 16.67 -10.95
C GLY A 10 13.70 17.93 -10.20
N LEU A 11 14.95 18.00 -9.73
CA LEU A 11 15.50 19.19 -9.09
C LEU A 11 15.55 20.37 -10.06
N LYS A 12 15.94 20.15 -11.32
CA LYS A 12 15.94 21.19 -12.35
C LYS A 12 14.55 21.76 -12.59
N LEU A 13 13.52 20.88 -12.70
CA LEU A 13 12.13 21.31 -12.87
C LEU A 13 11.60 22.09 -11.66
N LEU A 14 12.04 21.74 -10.46
CA LEU A 14 11.62 22.36 -9.20
C LEU A 14 12.39 23.67 -8.91
N HIS A 15 13.58 23.86 -9.48
CA HIS A 15 14.47 24.95 -9.17
C HIS A 15 13.84 26.37 -9.28
N PRO A 16 12.97 26.68 -10.26
CA PRO A 16 12.32 27.98 -10.35
C PRO A 16 11.45 28.35 -9.14
N TYR A 17 10.97 27.35 -8.42
CA TYR A 17 10.10 27.51 -7.25
C TYR A 17 10.85 27.46 -5.92
N MET A 18 11.93 26.69 -5.87
CA MET A 18 12.71 26.44 -4.64
C MET A 18 14.21 26.49 -4.89
N PRO A 19 14.76 27.65 -5.30
CA PRO A 19 16.13 27.76 -5.85
C PRO A 19 17.22 27.32 -4.85
N PHE A 20 17.10 27.70 -3.58
CA PHE A 20 18.16 27.44 -2.61
C PHE A 20 18.33 25.99 -2.26
N ILE A 21 17.23 25.30 -1.96
CA ILE A 21 17.29 23.89 -1.56
C ILE A 21 17.65 22.97 -2.74
N THR A 22 17.17 23.27 -3.95
CA THR A 22 17.47 22.48 -5.14
C THR A 22 18.92 22.64 -5.58
N GLU A 23 19.49 23.85 -5.45
CA GLU A 23 20.92 24.09 -5.67
C GLU A 23 21.77 23.27 -4.71
N GLU A 24 21.50 23.34 -3.42
CA GLU A 24 22.25 22.62 -2.39
C GLU A 24 22.23 21.10 -2.61
N ILE A 25 21.05 20.55 -2.90
CA ILE A 25 20.93 19.10 -3.18
C ILE A 25 21.63 18.74 -4.48
N TYR A 26 21.49 19.55 -5.53
CA TYR A 26 22.07 19.29 -6.83
C TYR A 26 23.60 19.25 -6.76
N CYS A 27 24.23 20.26 -6.18
CA CYS A 27 25.68 20.34 -6.02
C CYS A 27 26.24 19.25 -5.08
N THR A 28 25.43 18.82 -4.08
CA THR A 28 25.80 17.68 -3.22
C THR A 28 25.80 16.36 -4.00
N LEU A 29 24.83 16.16 -4.91
CA LEU A 29 24.72 14.95 -5.73
C LEU A 29 25.72 14.91 -6.90
N LEU A 30 26.11 16.08 -7.38
CA LEU A 30 26.96 16.31 -8.55
C LEU A 30 28.06 17.29 -8.19
N PRO A 31 29.03 16.90 -7.35
CA PRO A 31 30.10 17.81 -6.90
C PRO A 31 31.03 18.26 -8.03
N GLU A 32 30.95 17.61 -9.19
CA GLU A 32 31.64 17.99 -10.42
C GLU A 32 30.95 19.14 -11.18
N GLU A 33 29.71 19.44 -10.87
CA GLU A 33 28.92 20.49 -11.51
C GLU A 33 29.01 21.79 -10.69
N GLU A 34 29.13 22.93 -11.37
CA GLU A 34 29.28 24.22 -10.71
C GLU A 34 27.98 24.73 -10.11
N SER A 35 26.87 24.62 -10.84
CA SER A 35 25.55 25.06 -10.42
C SER A 35 24.43 24.43 -11.26
N ILE A 36 23.26 24.25 -10.65
CA ILE A 36 22.05 23.83 -11.37
C ILE A 36 21.60 24.90 -12.38
N MET A 37 21.89 26.18 -12.10
CA MET A 37 21.50 27.33 -12.92
C MET A 37 22.07 27.28 -14.34
N ILE A 38 23.28 26.73 -14.51
CA ILE A 38 23.96 26.62 -15.79
C ILE A 38 23.77 25.25 -16.44
N SER A 39 23.08 24.32 -15.79
CA SER A 39 22.85 23.03 -16.33
C SER A 39 21.77 23.03 -17.43
N GLU A 40 21.87 22.08 -18.36
CA GLU A 40 20.85 21.93 -19.42
C GLU A 40 19.47 21.64 -18.83
N TRP A 41 18.42 22.28 -19.40
CA TRP A 41 17.05 22.03 -19.02
C TRP A 41 16.59 20.63 -19.43
N PRO A 42 15.80 19.92 -18.60
CA PRO A 42 15.27 18.62 -18.93
C PRO A 42 14.46 18.62 -20.22
N VAL A 43 14.75 17.68 -21.12
CA VAL A 43 14.04 17.52 -22.38
C VAL A 43 13.34 16.17 -22.40
N TYR A 44 12.08 16.17 -22.84
CA TYR A 44 11.33 14.93 -23.02
C TYR A 44 12.01 14.00 -24.03
N ARG A 45 12.12 12.73 -23.67
CA ARG A 45 12.70 11.67 -24.50
C ARG A 45 11.75 10.52 -24.61
N GLU A 46 11.24 10.24 -25.80
CA GLU A 46 10.28 9.17 -26.10
C GLU A 46 10.81 7.78 -25.67
N GLU A 47 12.10 7.54 -25.86
CA GLU A 47 12.79 6.30 -25.45
C GLU A 47 12.78 6.03 -23.94
N ARG A 48 12.41 7.01 -23.13
CA ARG A 48 12.25 6.89 -21.66
C ARG A 48 10.80 6.79 -21.23
N ASN A 49 9.88 6.70 -22.17
CA ASN A 49 8.47 6.51 -21.91
C ASN A 49 8.15 5.00 -21.90
N PHE A 50 7.72 4.49 -20.76
CA PHE A 50 7.43 3.06 -20.55
C PHE A 50 5.99 2.88 -20.07
N PRO A 51 4.97 3.09 -20.92
CA PRO A 51 3.56 3.09 -20.50
C PRO A 51 3.10 1.76 -19.90
N ASP A 52 3.61 0.64 -20.40
CA ASP A 52 3.27 -0.68 -19.86
C ASP A 52 3.84 -0.89 -18.46
N ALA A 53 5.08 -0.46 -18.23
CA ALA A 53 5.70 -0.51 -16.90
C ALA A 53 5.00 0.45 -15.91
N GLU A 54 4.60 1.63 -16.35
CA GLU A 54 3.83 2.59 -15.56
C GLU A 54 2.49 1.98 -15.14
N LYS A 55 1.74 1.40 -16.07
CA LYS A 55 0.47 0.73 -15.81
C LYS A 55 0.64 -0.44 -14.84
N ALA A 56 1.71 -1.22 -14.99
CA ALA A 56 2.03 -2.33 -14.08
C ALA A 56 2.30 -1.83 -12.65
N ILE A 57 3.08 -0.76 -12.50
CA ILE A 57 3.39 -0.17 -11.20
C ILE A 57 2.17 0.50 -10.57
N GLU A 58 1.31 1.16 -11.34
CA GLU A 58 0.06 1.71 -10.80
C GLU A 58 -0.86 0.60 -10.28
N GLY A 59 -1.02 -0.50 -11.01
CA GLY A 59 -1.77 -1.67 -10.53
C GLY A 59 -1.18 -2.26 -9.25
N PHE A 60 0.15 -2.37 -9.16
CA PHE A 60 0.84 -2.79 -7.94
C PHE A 60 0.57 -1.84 -6.76
N LYS A 61 0.65 -0.53 -6.97
CA LYS A 61 0.38 0.50 -5.94
C LYS A 61 -1.06 0.43 -5.45
N GLU A 62 -2.02 0.19 -6.35
CA GLU A 62 -3.43 0.02 -6.02
C GLU A 62 -3.64 -1.17 -5.07
N VAL A 63 -3.03 -2.32 -5.38
CA VAL A 63 -3.06 -3.51 -4.52
C VAL A 63 -2.48 -3.22 -3.14
N VAL A 64 -1.28 -2.64 -3.07
CA VAL A 64 -0.63 -2.32 -1.78
C VAL A 64 -1.48 -1.34 -0.96
N ARG A 65 -2.05 -0.33 -1.61
CA ARG A 65 -2.95 0.64 -0.95
C ARG A 65 -4.20 -0.04 -0.41
N GLY A 66 -4.84 -0.88 -1.21
CA GLY A 66 -6.01 -1.65 -0.79
C GLY A 66 -5.73 -2.52 0.44
N ILE A 67 -4.64 -3.28 0.42
CA ILE A 67 -4.22 -4.10 1.57
C ILE A 67 -3.98 -3.25 2.82
N ARG A 68 -3.29 -2.12 2.70
CA ARG A 68 -3.01 -1.23 3.85
C ARG A 68 -4.27 -0.61 4.41
N ASN A 69 -5.21 -0.19 3.56
CA ASN A 69 -6.49 0.36 4.00
C ASN A 69 -7.29 -0.67 4.79
N THR A 70 -7.47 -1.88 4.26
CA THR A 70 -8.18 -2.96 4.94
C THR A 70 -7.51 -3.32 6.27
N ARG A 71 -6.17 -3.39 6.33
CA ARG A 71 -5.45 -3.62 7.58
C ARG A 71 -5.69 -2.51 8.61
N THR A 72 -5.78 -1.26 8.16
CA THR A 72 -6.07 -0.12 9.04
C THR A 72 -7.51 -0.16 9.55
N GLU A 73 -8.48 -0.45 8.70
CA GLU A 73 -9.90 -0.60 9.05
C GLU A 73 -10.11 -1.73 10.08
N MET A 74 -9.34 -2.80 9.97
CA MET A 74 -9.38 -3.93 10.89
C MET A 74 -8.45 -3.78 12.10
N ASN A 75 -7.79 -2.61 12.26
CA ASN A 75 -6.84 -2.32 13.35
C ASN A 75 -5.70 -3.36 13.46
N VAL A 76 -5.23 -3.91 12.34
CA VAL A 76 -4.14 -4.89 12.31
C VAL A 76 -2.80 -4.20 12.55
N PRO A 77 -2.02 -4.57 13.56
CA PRO A 77 -0.74 -3.94 13.83
C PRO A 77 0.29 -4.24 12.73
N ASN A 78 1.18 -3.27 12.45
CA ASN A 78 2.15 -3.36 11.36
C ASN A 78 3.16 -4.51 11.48
N ASN A 79 3.44 -4.97 12.70
CA ASN A 79 4.33 -6.10 12.95
C ASN A 79 3.71 -7.46 12.63
N ARG A 80 2.39 -7.53 12.47
CA ARG A 80 1.68 -8.77 12.11
C ARG A 80 1.74 -8.98 10.61
N LYS A 81 2.36 -10.06 10.18
CA LYS A 81 2.44 -10.44 8.77
C LYS A 81 1.25 -11.31 8.41
N THR A 82 0.70 -11.13 7.21
CA THR A 82 -0.46 -11.86 6.69
C THR A 82 -0.10 -12.59 5.41
N SER A 83 -0.74 -13.74 5.18
CA SER A 83 -0.68 -14.44 3.90
C SER A 83 -1.55 -13.72 2.88
N LEU A 84 -1.08 -13.57 1.65
CA LEU A 84 -1.79 -12.91 0.55
C LEU A 84 -2.06 -13.89 -0.56
N HIS A 85 -3.32 -14.05 -0.94
CA HIS A 85 -3.73 -14.78 -2.13
C HIS A 85 -4.20 -13.77 -3.18
N ILE A 86 -3.42 -13.59 -4.22
CA ILE A 86 -3.70 -12.62 -5.30
C ILE A 86 -4.29 -13.38 -6.47
N VAL A 87 -5.55 -13.19 -6.74
CA VAL A 87 -6.24 -13.74 -7.91
C VAL A 87 -6.22 -12.68 -9.01
N ALA A 88 -5.33 -12.88 -9.98
CA ALA A 88 -5.17 -11.97 -11.12
C ALA A 88 -6.24 -12.25 -12.20
N LYS A 89 -6.63 -11.22 -12.95
CA LYS A 89 -7.61 -11.36 -14.03
C LYS A 89 -7.09 -12.13 -15.23
N ASP A 90 -5.79 -12.04 -15.49
CA ASP A 90 -5.12 -12.64 -16.63
C ASP A 90 -3.71 -13.11 -16.28
N ALA A 91 -3.14 -13.96 -17.16
CA ALA A 91 -1.83 -14.57 -16.94
C ALA A 91 -0.67 -13.54 -16.97
N GLU A 92 -0.82 -12.46 -17.73
CA GLU A 92 0.17 -11.39 -17.81
C GLU A 92 0.27 -10.64 -16.48
N THR A 93 -0.88 -10.25 -15.94
CA THR A 93 -0.98 -9.62 -14.60
C THR A 93 -0.48 -10.57 -13.50
N ALA A 94 -0.77 -11.88 -13.60
CA ALA A 94 -0.25 -12.86 -12.66
C ALA A 94 1.29 -12.91 -12.69
N ALA A 95 1.90 -12.96 -13.88
CA ALA A 95 3.36 -12.95 -14.03
C ALA A 95 3.99 -11.66 -13.48
N MET A 96 3.35 -10.52 -13.66
CA MET A 96 3.78 -9.23 -13.09
C MET A 96 3.78 -9.27 -11.56
N TYR A 97 2.72 -9.75 -10.93
CA TYR A 97 2.65 -9.86 -9.47
C TYR A 97 3.63 -10.90 -8.92
N GLU A 98 3.85 -12.00 -9.65
CA GLU A 98 4.85 -13.02 -9.30
C GLU A 98 6.25 -12.42 -9.22
N ASN A 99 6.64 -11.60 -10.21
CA ASN A 99 7.91 -10.89 -10.23
C ASN A 99 8.03 -9.84 -9.11
N SER A 100 6.89 -9.32 -8.63
CA SER A 100 6.81 -8.27 -7.62
C SER A 100 6.69 -8.79 -6.18
N LYS A 101 6.73 -10.11 -5.94
CA LYS A 101 6.55 -10.74 -4.61
C LYS A 101 7.44 -10.13 -3.53
N LYS A 102 8.73 -9.89 -3.83
CA LYS A 102 9.66 -9.30 -2.87
C LYS A 102 9.21 -7.92 -2.38
N SER A 103 8.61 -7.14 -3.28
CA SER A 103 8.09 -5.81 -2.95
C SER A 103 6.83 -5.88 -2.08
N PHE A 104 5.95 -6.85 -2.31
CA PHE A 104 4.78 -7.08 -1.46
C PHE A 104 5.16 -7.50 -0.03
N VAL A 105 6.17 -8.35 0.14
CA VAL A 105 6.67 -8.74 1.47
C VAL A 105 7.02 -7.52 2.31
N ASN A 106 7.67 -6.54 1.71
CA ASN A 106 8.12 -5.33 2.41
C ASN A 106 7.02 -4.28 2.54
N LEU A 107 6.23 -4.05 1.47
CA LEU A 107 5.29 -2.93 1.39
C LEU A 107 3.89 -3.27 1.90
N ALA A 108 3.48 -4.53 1.80
CA ALA A 108 2.17 -5.01 2.24
C ALA A 108 2.24 -5.85 3.53
N PHE A 109 3.43 -5.98 4.16
CA PHE A 109 3.64 -6.80 5.35
C PHE A 109 3.22 -8.27 5.15
N ALA A 110 3.51 -8.81 3.95
CA ALA A 110 3.16 -10.18 3.61
C ALA A 110 4.12 -11.18 4.25
N LYS A 111 3.57 -12.33 4.71
CA LYS A 111 4.33 -13.50 5.15
C LYS A 111 4.60 -14.41 3.97
N GLU A 112 3.54 -14.73 3.25
CA GLU A 112 3.52 -15.61 2.10
C GLU A 112 2.63 -15.00 1.02
N ILE A 113 2.96 -15.22 -0.25
CA ILE A 113 2.22 -14.66 -1.38
C ILE A 113 2.00 -15.75 -2.40
N LEU A 114 0.74 -16.09 -2.60
CA LEU A 114 0.28 -16.97 -3.66
C LEU A 114 -0.38 -16.12 -4.74
N VAL A 115 0.11 -16.24 -5.96
CA VAL A 115 -0.48 -15.60 -7.14
C VAL A 115 -1.10 -16.70 -8.00
N GLN A 116 -2.37 -16.54 -8.31
CA GLN A 116 -3.13 -17.51 -9.09
C GLN A 116 -4.16 -16.80 -9.96
N THR A 117 -4.75 -17.50 -10.91
CA THR A 117 -5.83 -16.99 -11.76
C THR A 117 -7.21 -17.49 -11.31
N ASP A 118 -7.23 -18.47 -10.41
CA ASP A 118 -8.44 -19.14 -9.90
C ASP A 118 -8.63 -18.86 -8.41
N LYS A 119 -9.83 -19.10 -7.91
CA LYS A 119 -10.15 -18.97 -6.47
C LYS A 119 -9.96 -20.28 -5.69
N GLU A 120 -9.26 -21.27 -6.25
CA GLU A 120 -9.07 -22.56 -5.59
C GLU A 120 -8.18 -22.41 -4.33
N GLY A 121 -8.58 -23.09 -3.25
CA GLY A 121 -7.80 -23.11 -1.99
C GLY A 121 -7.89 -21.85 -1.13
N ILE A 122 -8.77 -20.90 -1.45
CA ILE A 122 -8.99 -19.70 -0.64
C ILE A 122 -10.11 -19.97 0.38
N SER A 123 -9.87 -19.67 1.65
CA SER A 123 -10.86 -19.79 2.71
C SER A 123 -12.07 -18.88 2.45
N GLU A 124 -13.28 -19.35 2.73
CA GLU A 124 -14.51 -18.56 2.64
C GLU A 124 -14.51 -17.35 3.59
N ASP A 125 -13.82 -17.48 4.73
CA ASP A 125 -13.66 -16.41 5.73
C ASP A 125 -12.58 -15.38 5.38
N ALA A 126 -11.98 -15.44 4.17
CA ALA A 126 -10.94 -14.49 3.77
C ALA A 126 -11.53 -13.13 3.45
N VAL A 127 -10.88 -12.08 3.98
CA VAL A 127 -11.20 -10.69 3.63
C VAL A 127 -10.73 -10.42 2.22
N SER A 128 -11.62 -9.95 1.36
CA SER A 128 -11.32 -9.66 -0.04
C SER A 128 -11.11 -8.16 -0.29
N VAL A 129 -10.07 -7.83 -1.04
CA VAL A 129 -9.79 -6.48 -1.54
C VAL A 129 -9.87 -6.52 -3.05
N VAL A 130 -10.86 -5.87 -3.60
CA VAL A 130 -11.07 -5.78 -5.06
C VAL A 130 -10.32 -4.59 -5.60
N VAL A 131 -9.46 -4.84 -6.58
CA VAL A 131 -8.71 -3.81 -7.33
C VAL A 131 -8.94 -3.97 -8.82
N SER A 132 -8.48 -3.02 -9.63
CA SER A 132 -8.76 -2.98 -11.07
C SER A 132 -8.38 -4.26 -11.81
N ASN A 133 -7.24 -4.87 -11.47
CA ASN A 133 -6.62 -5.98 -12.21
C ASN A 133 -6.55 -7.30 -11.41
N ALA A 134 -6.98 -7.31 -10.16
CA ALA A 134 -6.92 -8.49 -9.30
C ALA A 134 -7.93 -8.44 -8.15
N VAL A 135 -8.10 -9.56 -7.47
CA VAL A 135 -8.75 -9.63 -6.16
C VAL A 135 -7.76 -10.24 -5.19
N VAL A 136 -7.50 -9.55 -4.09
CA VAL A 136 -6.59 -10.02 -3.05
C VAL A 136 -7.39 -10.55 -1.88
N TYR A 137 -7.07 -11.75 -1.45
CA TYR A 137 -7.68 -12.39 -0.29
C TYR A 137 -6.66 -12.50 0.84
N MET A 138 -7.10 -12.14 2.03
CA MET A 138 -6.32 -12.22 3.26
C MET A 138 -7.08 -13.09 4.26
N PRO A 139 -6.51 -14.22 4.74
CA PRO A 139 -7.16 -15.05 5.76
C PRO A 139 -7.44 -14.24 7.02
N LEU A 140 -8.68 -14.31 7.53
CA LEU A 140 -9.11 -13.56 8.71
C LEU A 140 -8.28 -13.92 9.96
N GLU A 141 -7.82 -15.17 10.06
CA GLU A 141 -6.98 -15.67 11.16
C GLU A 141 -5.62 -14.98 11.25
N ASP A 142 -5.07 -14.59 10.10
CA ASP A 142 -3.83 -13.82 10.03
C ASP A 142 -4.03 -12.35 10.42
N LEU A 143 -5.23 -11.80 10.22
CA LEU A 143 -5.55 -10.40 10.49
C LEU A 143 -5.91 -10.16 11.96
N ILE A 144 -6.75 -11.01 12.54
CA ILE A 144 -7.35 -10.81 13.86
C ILE A 144 -6.99 -11.98 14.78
N ASP A 145 -6.61 -11.67 16.00
CA ASP A 145 -6.59 -12.61 17.11
C ASP A 145 -8.02 -12.69 17.65
N LYS A 146 -8.75 -13.73 17.24
CA LYS A 146 -10.19 -13.87 17.54
C LYS A 146 -10.47 -13.74 19.04
N GLU A 147 -9.63 -14.32 19.90
CA GLU A 147 -9.83 -14.26 21.35
C GLU A 147 -9.69 -12.86 21.91
N LYS A 148 -8.64 -12.15 21.52
CA LYS A 148 -8.39 -10.77 21.95
C LYS A 148 -9.43 -9.79 21.42
N GLU A 149 -9.88 -9.98 20.19
CA GLU A 149 -10.89 -9.12 19.61
C GLU A 149 -12.27 -9.34 20.23
N ILE A 150 -12.63 -10.58 20.54
CA ILE A 150 -13.86 -10.91 21.31
C ILE A 150 -13.77 -10.24 22.69
N GLU A 151 -12.66 -10.36 23.40
CA GLU A 151 -12.48 -9.73 24.70
C GLU A 151 -12.58 -8.19 24.61
N ARG A 152 -11.97 -7.59 23.60
CA ARG A 152 -12.06 -6.14 23.33
C ARG A 152 -13.49 -5.69 23.08
N LEU A 153 -14.19 -6.37 22.15
CA LEU A 153 -15.58 -6.07 21.80
C LEU A 153 -16.53 -6.28 22.97
N THR A 154 -16.32 -7.30 23.79
CA THR A 154 -17.10 -7.53 25.01
C THR A 154 -16.95 -6.38 25.99
N LYS A 155 -15.71 -5.96 26.28
CA LYS A 155 -15.45 -4.79 27.14
C LYS A 155 -16.07 -3.50 26.59
N GLU A 156 -15.97 -3.29 25.28
CA GLU A 156 -16.56 -2.12 24.63
C GLU A 156 -18.09 -2.13 24.71
N THR A 157 -18.70 -3.29 24.48
CA THR A 157 -20.15 -3.49 24.61
C THR A 157 -20.62 -3.23 26.04
N GLU A 158 -19.92 -3.75 27.05
CA GLU A 158 -20.21 -3.50 28.45
C GLU A 158 -20.11 -2.00 28.81
N ARG A 159 -19.06 -1.32 28.29
CA ARG A 159 -18.88 0.11 28.48
C ARG A 159 -20.02 0.92 27.88
N LEU A 160 -20.35 0.66 26.61
CA LEU A 160 -21.43 1.36 25.92
C LEU A 160 -22.80 1.08 26.56
N THR A 161 -23.03 -0.17 26.99
CA THR A 161 -24.26 -0.52 27.71
C THR A 161 -24.40 0.25 29.04
N LYS A 162 -23.26 0.42 29.74
CA LYS A 162 -23.23 1.21 30.99
C LYS A 162 -23.49 2.69 30.70
N GLU A 163 -22.83 3.27 29.69
CA GLU A 163 -23.06 4.64 29.25
C GLU A 163 -24.53 4.88 28.85
N ILE A 164 -25.14 3.96 28.10
CA ILE A 164 -26.56 4.04 27.72
C ILE A 164 -27.46 4.03 28.95
N ARG A 165 -27.22 3.18 29.96
CA ARG A 165 -28.00 3.12 31.20
C ARG A 165 -27.86 4.39 32.02
N GLU A 166 -26.68 5.00 32.04
CA GLU A 166 -26.43 6.25 32.75
C GLU A 166 -27.12 7.44 32.08
N PHE A 167 -27.17 7.50 30.77
CA PHE A 167 -27.78 8.59 30.00
C PHE A 167 -29.27 8.39 29.74
N TRP A 168 -29.79 7.15 29.75
CA TRP A 168 -31.17 6.81 29.44
C TRP A 168 -31.71 5.72 30.37
N PRO A 169 -32.02 6.06 31.64
CA PRO A 169 -32.54 5.09 32.62
C PRO A 169 -33.87 4.43 32.25
N GLU A 170 -34.65 5.06 31.35
CA GLU A 170 -35.98 4.56 30.91
C GLU A 170 -35.91 3.41 29.88
N PHE A 171 -34.69 3.06 29.39
CA PHE A 171 -34.50 2.04 28.36
C PHE A 171 -34.29 0.61 28.89
N GLU A 172 -34.49 0.33 30.17
CA GLU A 172 -34.31 -1.00 30.80
C GLU A 172 -35.19 -2.13 30.22
N GLY A 173 -36.10 -1.84 29.30
CA GLY A 173 -37.05 -2.82 28.74
C GLY A 173 -36.70 -3.30 27.30
N PHE A 174 -35.61 -2.84 26.67
CA PHE A 174 -35.33 -3.09 25.27
C PHE A 174 -34.00 -3.83 24.97
N ILE A 175 -33.26 -4.26 26.00
CA ILE A 175 -32.01 -5.01 25.84
C ILE A 175 -32.15 -6.43 26.40
#